data_9f16612af50c24cb2108dac57bbd030e
#
_entry.id   9f16612af50c24cb2108dac57bbd030e
#
_cell.length_a   1.000
_cell.length_b   1.000
_cell.length_c   1.000
_cell.angle_alpha   90.00
_cell.angle_beta   90.00
_cell.angle_gamma   90.00
#
_symmetry.space_group_name_H-M   'P 1'
#
loop_
_entity.id
_entity.type
_entity.pdbx_description
1 polymer ?
#
loop_
_entity_poly.entity_id
_entity_poly.type
_entity_poly.pdbx_seq_one_letter_code
_entity_poly.pdbx_strand_id
1 'polypeptide(L)'
;ANYLCYLLVFTLAYALTRRPWAAVAIGGLVAMTFGIANYFVVQFRGQPILPWDFQSFATAMTVSGGYEYVPTQKMAVSAMGYICTVVLCYKLSPHGLPAPPRSLRLAERFSALAVSVLLVVMLFPLNGLEGLGISVWAWNQKTSSERTGIAAGFFANVNFMLVEEPAGYSAGRV
;
A
#
# COMPACT_ATOMS: atom_id res chain seq x y z
N ALA A 1 4.17 -8.57 -8.39
CA ALA A 1 2.94 -7.84 -8.08
C ALA A 1 3.06 -6.92 -6.88
N ASN A 2 3.61 -7.40 -5.73
CA ASN A 2 3.75 -6.57 -4.53
C ASN A 2 4.47 -5.24 -4.79
N TYR A 3 5.51 -5.24 -5.63
CA TYR A 3 6.22 -4.02 -6.05
C TYR A 3 5.33 -3.04 -6.83
N LEU A 4 4.35 -3.51 -7.59
CA LEU A 4 3.42 -2.65 -8.34
C LEU A 4 2.52 -1.85 -7.38
N CYS A 5 2.11 -2.49 -6.27
CA CYS A 5 1.32 -1.81 -5.24
C CYS A 5 2.12 -0.68 -4.57
N TYR A 6 3.39 -0.93 -4.24
CA TYR A 6 4.25 0.12 -3.73
C TYR A 6 4.56 1.18 -4.78
N LEU A 7 4.80 0.78 -6.03
CA LEU A 7 5.02 1.72 -7.13
C LEU A 7 3.85 2.69 -7.28
N LEU A 8 2.62 2.21 -7.12
CA LEU A 8 1.43 3.07 -7.11
C LEU A 8 1.53 4.15 -6.02
N VAL A 9 1.90 3.78 -4.80
CA VAL A 9 2.05 4.74 -3.69
C VAL A 9 3.14 5.77 -4.00
N PHE A 10 4.29 5.34 -4.51
CA PHE A 10 5.40 6.23 -4.86
C PHE A 10 5.07 7.15 -6.04
N THR A 11 4.38 6.65 -7.07
CA THR A 11 3.99 7.48 -8.23
C THR A 11 2.94 8.52 -7.86
N LEU A 12 1.98 8.18 -7.00
CA LEU A 12 1.02 9.13 -6.44
C LEU A 12 1.71 10.20 -5.59
N ALA A 13 2.61 9.79 -4.70
CA ALA A 13 3.39 10.73 -3.90
C ALA A 13 4.25 11.66 -4.78
N TYR A 14 4.82 11.13 -5.87
CA TYR A 14 5.56 11.94 -6.84
C TYR A 14 4.65 12.91 -7.61
N ALA A 15 3.49 12.46 -8.06
CA ALA A 15 2.53 13.32 -8.75
C ALA A 15 2.06 14.50 -7.89
N LEU A 16 1.97 14.29 -6.56
CA LEU A 16 1.61 15.33 -5.61
C LEU A 16 2.76 16.29 -5.31
N THR A 17 3.95 15.76 -5.02
CA THR A 17 5.09 16.56 -4.53
C THR A 17 5.99 17.08 -5.64
N ARG A 18 6.08 16.34 -6.76
CA ARG A 18 7.03 16.57 -7.88
C ARG A 18 8.49 16.64 -7.44
N ARG A 19 8.79 16.11 -6.27
CA ARG A 19 10.13 16.03 -5.72
C ARG A 19 10.46 14.57 -5.45
N PRO A 20 11.44 13.98 -6.15
CA PRO A 20 11.75 12.55 -5.98
C PRO A 20 12.03 12.16 -4.52
N TRP A 21 12.81 12.98 -3.80
CA TRP A 21 13.10 12.74 -2.40
C TRP A 21 11.83 12.76 -1.51
N ALA A 22 10.88 13.68 -1.79
CA ALA A 22 9.65 13.78 -1.02
C ALA A 22 8.70 12.60 -1.36
N ALA A 23 8.69 12.15 -2.59
CA ALA A 23 7.96 10.94 -2.99
C ALA A 23 8.50 9.70 -2.26
N VAL A 24 9.83 9.58 -2.17
CA VAL A 24 10.48 8.50 -1.40
C VAL A 24 10.19 8.63 0.08
N ALA A 25 10.21 9.85 0.64
CA ALA A 25 9.89 10.07 2.05
C ALA A 25 8.45 9.69 2.37
N ILE A 26 7.49 10.17 1.59
CA ILE A 26 6.06 9.90 1.83
C ILE A 26 5.73 8.43 1.54
N GLY A 27 6.10 7.94 0.36
CA GLY A 27 5.81 6.56 -0.05
C GLY A 27 6.49 5.53 0.87
N GLY A 28 7.73 5.77 1.26
CA GLY A 28 8.46 4.92 2.19
C GLY A 28 7.87 4.97 3.61
N LEU A 29 7.42 6.15 4.08
CA LEU A 29 6.75 6.27 5.36
C LEU A 29 5.44 5.44 5.38
N VAL A 30 4.61 5.57 4.34
CA VAL A 30 3.38 4.79 4.21
C VAL A 30 3.69 3.29 4.19
N ALA A 31 4.66 2.86 3.38
CA ALA A 31 5.06 1.46 3.28
C ALA A 31 5.59 0.91 4.61
N MET A 32 6.43 1.67 5.33
CA MET A 32 6.96 1.29 6.64
C MET A 32 5.88 1.22 7.70
N THR A 33 5.02 2.23 7.78
CA THR A 33 3.92 2.24 8.76
C THR A 33 3.01 1.04 8.55
N PHE A 34 2.63 0.78 7.29
CA PHE A 34 1.81 -0.38 6.95
C PHE A 34 2.51 -1.71 7.28
N GLY A 35 3.81 -1.83 6.96
CA GLY A 35 4.59 -3.03 7.28
C GLY A 35 4.73 -3.29 8.78
N ILE A 36 5.02 -2.25 9.57
CA ILE A 36 5.13 -2.35 11.03
C ILE A 36 3.78 -2.67 11.66
N ALA A 37 2.71 -1.97 11.24
CA ALA A 37 1.37 -2.24 11.72
C ALA A 37 0.96 -3.70 11.42
N ASN A 38 1.19 -4.15 10.17
CA ASN A 38 0.89 -5.53 9.80
C ASN A 38 1.68 -6.55 10.62
N TYR A 39 2.95 -6.27 10.93
CA TYR A 39 3.76 -7.16 11.77
C TYR A 39 3.10 -7.35 13.14
N PHE A 40 2.71 -6.28 13.83
CA PHE A 40 2.06 -6.38 15.14
C PHE A 40 0.68 -7.03 15.06
N VAL A 41 -0.11 -6.71 14.04
CA VAL A 41 -1.42 -7.35 13.83
C VAL A 41 -1.28 -8.85 13.64
N VAL A 42 -0.29 -9.31 12.87
CA VAL A 42 0.01 -10.74 12.71
C VAL A 42 0.45 -11.37 14.03
N GLN A 43 1.22 -10.66 14.85
CA GLN A 43 1.62 -11.14 16.18
C GLN A 43 0.42 -11.34 17.11
N PHE A 44 -0.56 -10.44 17.07
CA PHE A 44 -1.68 -10.47 18.01
C PHE A 44 -2.80 -11.42 17.58
N ARG A 45 -3.13 -11.49 16.29
CA ARG A 45 -4.26 -12.31 15.83
C ARG A 45 -3.90 -13.41 14.83
N GLY A 46 -2.61 -13.52 14.46
CA GLY A 46 -2.15 -14.56 13.54
C GLY A 46 -2.50 -14.33 12.06
N GLN A 47 -3.14 -13.21 11.72
CA GLN A 47 -3.56 -12.87 10.36
C GLN A 47 -3.10 -11.46 9.96
N PRO A 48 -2.82 -11.19 8.66
CA PRO A 48 -2.42 -9.88 8.18
C PRO A 48 -3.56 -8.86 8.29
N ILE A 49 -3.23 -7.58 8.12
CA ILE A 49 -4.22 -6.51 7.97
C ILE A 49 -5.01 -6.73 6.67
N LEU A 50 -6.32 -6.70 6.80
CA LEU A 50 -7.27 -6.89 5.72
C LEU A 50 -8.07 -5.59 5.48
N PRO A 51 -8.60 -5.36 4.26
CA PRO A 51 -9.29 -4.11 3.94
C PRO A 51 -10.46 -3.78 4.88
N TRP A 52 -11.21 -4.77 5.35
CA TRP A 52 -12.33 -4.58 6.28
C TRP A 52 -11.91 -4.24 7.72
N ASP A 53 -10.64 -4.42 8.08
CA ASP A 53 -10.13 -4.02 9.40
C ASP A 53 -10.22 -2.51 9.61
N PHE A 54 -10.21 -1.72 8.54
CA PHE A 54 -10.40 -0.28 8.63
C PHE A 54 -11.79 0.12 9.16
N GLN A 55 -12.80 -0.72 8.95
CA GLN A 55 -14.14 -0.48 9.51
C GLN A 55 -14.15 -0.64 11.04
N SER A 56 -13.27 -1.49 11.57
CA SER A 56 -13.13 -1.76 13.00
C SER A 56 -11.94 -1.04 13.65
N PHE A 57 -11.34 -0.06 12.94
CA PHE A 57 -10.13 0.60 13.40
C PHE A 57 -10.29 1.28 14.76
N ALA A 58 -11.43 1.96 14.99
CA ALA A 58 -11.70 2.62 16.27
C ALA A 58 -11.74 1.62 17.43
N THR A 59 -12.39 0.46 17.24
CA THR A 59 -12.43 -0.61 18.23
C THR A 59 -11.04 -1.22 18.45
N ALA A 60 -10.27 -1.43 17.38
CA ALA A 60 -8.90 -1.94 17.49
C ALA A 60 -8.01 -1.01 18.30
N MET A 61 -8.15 0.31 18.14
CA MET A 61 -7.39 1.30 18.91
C MET A 61 -7.72 1.27 20.40
N THR A 62 -8.96 1.01 20.81
CA THR A 62 -9.33 0.92 22.23
C THR A 62 -8.70 -0.30 22.91
N VAL A 63 -8.54 -1.40 22.18
CA VAL A 63 -7.96 -2.65 22.69
C VAL A 63 -6.43 -2.63 22.63
N SER A 64 -5.86 -1.85 21.72
CA SER A 64 -4.41 -1.84 21.45
C SER A 64 -3.55 -1.42 22.66
N GLY A 65 -4.09 -0.63 23.60
CA GLY A 65 -3.39 -0.19 24.81
C GLY A 65 -3.00 -1.31 25.80
N GLY A 66 -3.57 -2.51 25.65
CA GLY A 66 -3.26 -3.69 26.47
C GLY A 66 -2.12 -4.56 25.93
N TYR A 67 -1.53 -4.23 24.78
CA TYR A 67 -0.48 -5.03 24.15
C TYR A 67 0.90 -4.41 24.33
N GLU A 68 1.90 -5.27 24.52
CA GLU A 68 3.30 -4.85 24.49
C GLU A 68 3.83 -4.80 23.06
N TYR A 69 4.29 -3.63 22.62
CA TYR A 69 4.88 -3.41 21.31
C TYR A 69 6.41 -3.45 21.40
N VAL A 70 7.01 -4.60 21.17
CA VAL A 70 8.47 -4.76 21.19
C VAL A 70 9.02 -4.61 19.76
N PRO A 71 9.73 -3.52 19.44
CA PRO A 71 10.36 -3.36 18.14
C PRO A 71 11.43 -4.41 17.89
N THR A 72 11.46 -4.98 16.71
CA THR A 72 12.48 -5.96 16.33
C THR A 72 13.72 -5.27 15.76
N GLN A 73 14.87 -5.96 15.82
CA GLN A 73 16.09 -5.49 15.17
C GLN A 73 15.88 -5.27 13.66
N LYS A 74 15.06 -6.10 13.01
CA LYS A 74 14.71 -5.92 11.58
C LYS A 74 14.00 -4.60 11.31
N MET A 75 13.10 -4.19 12.22
CA MET A 75 12.42 -2.88 12.09
C MET A 75 13.42 -1.73 12.23
N ALA A 76 14.35 -1.81 13.19
CA ALA A 76 15.38 -0.78 13.37
C ALA A 76 16.28 -0.66 12.13
N VAL A 77 16.74 -1.79 11.56
CA VAL A 77 17.54 -1.81 10.34
C VAL A 77 16.76 -1.24 9.15
N SER A 78 15.47 -1.61 9.02
CA SER A 78 14.61 -1.08 7.96
C SER A 78 14.40 0.43 8.09
N ALA A 79 14.21 0.92 9.33
CA ALA A 79 14.06 2.34 9.60
C ALA A 79 15.33 3.12 9.25
N MET A 80 16.50 2.60 9.64
CA MET A 80 17.79 3.20 9.26
C MET A 80 17.98 3.22 7.74
N GLY A 81 17.71 2.12 7.07
CA GLY A 81 17.79 2.04 5.59
C GLY A 81 16.87 3.04 4.92
N TYR A 82 15.64 3.19 5.41
CA TYR A 82 14.69 4.18 4.92
C TYR A 82 15.22 5.62 5.11
N ILE A 83 15.70 5.97 6.32
CA ILE A 83 16.25 7.30 6.59
C ILE A 83 17.45 7.59 5.68
N CYS A 84 18.39 6.64 5.56
CA CYS A 84 19.52 6.77 4.67
C CYS A 84 19.09 7.00 3.21
N THR A 85 18.08 6.26 2.74
CA THR A 85 17.56 6.41 1.37
C THR A 85 16.95 7.79 1.15
N VAL A 86 16.15 8.29 2.10
CA VAL A 86 15.57 9.64 2.01
C VAL A 86 16.66 10.71 1.99
N VAL A 87 17.66 10.60 2.88
CA VAL A 87 18.79 11.54 2.94
C VAL A 87 19.60 11.53 1.64
N LEU A 88 19.89 10.35 1.10
CA LEU A 88 20.58 10.20 -0.18
C LEU A 88 19.79 10.83 -1.32
N CYS A 89 18.50 10.51 -1.43
CA CYS A 89 17.63 11.10 -2.44
C CYS A 89 17.54 12.63 -2.31
N TYR A 90 17.52 13.14 -1.08
CA TYR A 90 17.55 14.59 -0.84
C TYR A 90 18.86 15.20 -1.29
N LYS A 91 19.99 14.62 -0.90
CA LYS A 91 21.35 15.13 -1.28
C LYS A 91 21.63 15.04 -2.77
N LEU A 92 21.16 13.97 -3.43
CA LEU A 92 21.31 13.77 -4.88
C LEU A 92 20.30 14.58 -5.70
N SER A 93 19.25 15.12 -5.07
CA SER A 93 18.30 15.97 -5.77
C SER A 93 18.96 17.28 -6.20
N PRO A 94 18.74 17.74 -7.43
CA PRO A 94 19.33 18.99 -7.92
C PRO A 94 18.76 20.18 -7.14
N HIS A 95 19.58 20.79 -6.31
CA HIS A 95 19.26 21.99 -5.56
C HIS A 95 19.78 23.20 -6.31
N GLY A 96 18.97 24.24 -6.43
CA GLY A 96 19.40 25.51 -7.03
C GLY A 96 19.33 25.58 -8.56
N LEU A 97 18.88 24.54 -9.25
CA LEU A 97 18.62 24.64 -10.67
C LEU A 97 17.35 25.48 -10.94
N PRO A 98 17.33 26.26 -12.03
CA PRO A 98 16.14 27.00 -12.42
C PRO A 98 14.97 26.05 -12.63
N ALA A 99 13.79 26.48 -12.19
CA ALA A 99 12.60 25.65 -12.32
C ALA A 99 12.33 25.36 -13.82
N PRO A 100 12.04 24.11 -14.21
CA PRO A 100 11.74 23.77 -15.59
C PRO A 100 10.50 24.55 -16.08
N PRO A 101 10.37 24.78 -17.38
CA PRO A 101 9.24 25.50 -17.96
C PRO A 101 7.90 24.84 -17.56
N ARG A 102 6.85 25.65 -17.52
CA ARG A 102 5.53 25.22 -17.04
C ARG A 102 4.99 24.00 -17.79
N SER A 103 5.26 23.92 -19.11
CA SER A 103 4.86 22.80 -19.95
C SER A 103 5.48 21.48 -19.52
N LEU A 104 6.80 21.46 -19.23
CA LEU A 104 7.48 20.28 -18.73
C LEU A 104 6.98 19.87 -17.34
N ARG A 105 6.73 20.84 -16.46
CA ARG A 105 6.18 20.58 -15.13
C ARG A 105 4.79 19.95 -15.17
N LEU A 106 3.95 20.37 -16.13
CA LEU A 106 2.65 19.79 -16.36
C LEU A 106 2.78 18.38 -16.96
N ALA A 107 3.64 18.20 -17.96
CA ALA A 107 3.89 16.90 -18.57
C ALA A 107 4.36 15.84 -17.56
N GLU A 108 5.31 16.19 -16.68
CA GLU A 108 5.77 15.32 -15.59
C GLU A 108 4.62 14.91 -14.64
N ARG A 109 3.77 15.86 -14.29
CA ARG A 109 2.63 15.58 -13.40
C ARG A 109 1.60 14.69 -14.08
N PHE A 110 1.25 14.99 -15.33
CA PHE A 110 0.29 14.18 -16.07
C PHE A 110 0.82 12.78 -16.37
N SER A 111 2.12 12.63 -16.67
CA SER A 111 2.71 11.31 -16.86
C SER A 111 2.71 10.49 -15.57
N ALA A 112 3.06 11.09 -14.44
CA ALA A 112 3.00 10.40 -13.14
C ALA A 112 1.56 10.01 -12.76
N LEU A 113 0.58 10.89 -13.00
CA LEU A 113 -0.84 10.58 -12.79
C LEU A 113 -1.31 9.48 -13.75
N ALA A 114 -0.93 9.54 -15.03
CA ALA A 114 -1.29 8.52 -16.01
C ALA A 114 -0.74 7.14 -15.63
N VAL A 115 0.52 7.08 -15.16
CA VAL A 115 1.11 5.84 -14.65
C VAL A 115 0.36 5.36 -13.40
N SER A 116 -0.02 6.26 -12.49
CA SER A 116 -0.79 5.89 -11.30
C SER A 116 -2.17 5.34 -11.67
N VAL A 117 -2.87 5.99 -12.61
CA VAL A 117 -4.17 5.52 -13.12
C VAL A 117 -4.02 4.16 -13.80
N LEU A 118 -2.98 3.99 -14.64
CA LEU A 118 -2.70 2.70 -15.28
C LEU A 118 -2.46 1.60 -14.25
N LEU A 119 -1.70 1.88 -13.19
CA LEU A 119 -1.46 0.94 -12.10
C LEU A 119 -2.77 0.62 -11.34
N VAL A 120 -3.61 1.61 -11.07
CA VAL A 120 -4.93 1.38 -10.47
C VAL A 120 -5.77 0.48 -11.38
N VAL A 121 -5.87 0.82 -12.65
CA VAL A 121 -6.62 0.02 -13.65
C VAL A 121 -6.04 -1.40 -13.76
N MET A 122 -4.75 -1.57 -13.60
CA MET A 122 -4.09 -2.89 -13.67
C MET A 122 -4.28 -3.73 -12.41
N LEU A 123 -4.37 -3.08 -11.23
CA LEU A 123 -4.43 -3.76 -9.93
C LEU A 123 -5.87 -4.02 -9.45
N PHE A 124 -6.80 -3.11 -9.76
CA PHE A 124 -8.15 -3.14 -9.16
C PHE A 124 -9.27 -3.74 -10.03
N PRO A 125 -9.37 -3.59 -11.35
CA PRO A 125 -10.49 -4.16 -12.07
C PRO A 125 -10.27 -5.62 -12.45
N LEU A 126 -11.33 -6.40 -12.30
CA LEU A 126 -11.59 -7.63 -13.05
C LEU A 126 -10.46 -8.66 -12.99
N ASN A 127 -10.07 -9.08 -11.79
CA ASN A 127 -9.07 -10.13 -11.61
C ASN A 127 -7.65 -9.77 -12.11
N GLY A 128 -7.30 -8.48 -12.13
CA GLY A 128 -5.98 -8.04 -12.56
C GLY A 128 -4.84 -8.69 -11.77
N LEU A 129 -5.05 -8.93 -10.48
CA LEU A 129 -4.09 -9.65 -9.64
C LEU A 129 -4.10 -11.15 -9.91
N GLU A 130 -5.25 -11.75 -10.23
CA GLU A 130 -5.35 -13.16 -10.65
C GLU A 130 -4.68 -13.36 -12.01
N GLY A 131 -4.83 -12.44 -12.96
CA GLY A 131 -4.11 -12.43 -14.22
C GLY A 131 -2.59 -12.35 -14.08
N LEU A 132 -2.09 -11.82 -12.95
CA LEU A 132 -0.68 -11.81 -12.57
C LEU A 132 -0.28 -13.06 -11.75
N GLY A 133 -1.14 -14.07 -11.65
CA GLY A 133 -0.90 -15.31 -10.92
C GLY A 133 -1.01 -15.16 -9.40
N ILE A 134 -1.68 -14.12 -8.91
CA ILE A 134 -1.91 -13.90 -7.48
C ILE A 134 -3.29 -14.41 -7.12
N SER A 135 -3.34 -15.59 -6.58
CA SER A 135 -4.54 -16.12 -5.93
C SER A 135 -4.44 -15.92 -4.41
N VAL A 136 -5.46 -15.31 -3.85
CA VAL A 136 -5.60 -15.18 -2.39
C VAL A 136 -6.57 -16.24 -1.89
N TRP A 137 -6.11 -17.06 -0.96
CA TRP A 137 -6.95 -18.07 -0.35
C TRP A 137 -7.70 -17.45 0.84
N ALA A 138 -9.01 -17.32 0.69
CA ALA A 138 -9.87 -16.75 1.72
C ALA A 138 -9.70 -17.44 3.10
N TRP A 139 -9.40 -18.73 3.11
CA TRP A 139 -9.26 -19.54 4.31
C TRP A 139 -7.90 -19.41 5.00
N ASN A 140 -6.84 -18.97 4.30
CA ASN A 140 -5.49 -18.86 4.88
C ASN A 140 -4.82 -17.58 4.39
N GLN A 141 -5.27 -16.45 4.92
CA GLN A 141 -4.80 -15.12 4.57
C GLN A 141 -3.32 -14.92 4.93
N LYS A 142 -2.84 -15.56 6.01
CA LYS A 142 -1.44 -15.48 6.42
C LYS A 142 -0.52 -16.08 5.36
N THR A 143 -0.76 -17.32 4.96
CA THR A 143 0.05 -17.98 3.92
C THR A 143 -0.06 -17.27 2.57
N SER A 144 -1.25 -16.74 2.24
CA SER A 144 -1.44 -15.94 1.03
C SER A 144 -0.56 -14.70 1.04
N SER A 145 -0.56 -13.92 2.13
CA SER A 145 0.24 -12.69 2.26
C SER A 145 1.75 -12.97 2.30
N GLU A 146 2.19 -14.09 2.88
CA GLU A 146 3.58 -14.51 2.87
C GLU A 146 4.08 -14.85 1.46
N ARG A 147 3.22 -15.42 0.60
CA ARG A 147 3.55 -15.78 -0.79
C ARG A 147 3.47 -14.60 -1.75
N THR A 148 2.45 -13.77 -1.63
CA THR A 148 2.17 -12.68 -2.58
C THR A 148 2.78 -11.33 -2.15
N GLY A 149 3.07 -11.20 -0.87
CA GLY A 149 3.46 -9.96 -0.21
C GLY A 149 2.26 -9.21 0.36
N ILE A 150 2.50 -8.45 1.43
CA ILE A 150 1.47 -7.82 2.27
C ILE A 150 0.59 -6.87 1.46
N ALA A 151 1.20 -6.00 0.64
CA ALA A 151 0.45 -5.02 -0.14
C ALA A 151 -0.41 -5.69 -1.22
N ALA A 152 0.15 -6.65 -1.96
CA ALA A 152 -0.61 -7.38 -2.98
C ALA A 152 -1.74 -8.20 -2.36
N GLY A 153 -1.49 -8.87 -1.22
CA GLY A 153 -2.53 -9.58 -0.48
C GLY A 153 -3.64 -8.65 0.00
N PHE A 154 -3.29 -7.46 0.51
CA PHE A 154 -4.26 -6.45 0.92
C PHE A 154 -5.14 -6.00 -0.25
N PHE A 155 -4.54 -5.60 -1.37
CA PHE A 155 -5.31 -5.16 -2.55
C PHE A 155 -6.16 -6.27 -3.16
N ALA A 156 -5.67 -7.51 -3.19
CA ALA A 156 -6.45 -8.65 -3.67
C ALA A 156 -7.72 -8.88 -2.81
N ASN A 157 -7.62 -8.63 -1.50
CA ASN A 157 -8.77 -8.77 -0.59
C ASN A 157 -9.79 -7.62 -0.71
N VAL A 158 -9.48 -6.49 -1.38
CA VAL A 158 -10.46 -5.42 -1.62
C VAL A 158 -11.66 -5.94 -2.43
N ASN A 159 -11.42 -6.86 -3.37
CA ASN A 159 -12.49 -7.44 -4.18
C ASN A 159 -13.50 -8.24 -3.34
N PHE A 160 -13.07 -8.82 -2.21
CA PHE A 160 -13.98 -9.53 -1.30
C PHE A 160 -14.83 -8.60 -0.42
N MET A 161 -14.59 -7.28 -0.45
CA MET A 161 -15.47 -6.31 0.21
C MET A 161 -16.74 -6.02 -0.61
N LEU A 162 -16.68 -6.29 -1.92
CA LEU A 162 -17.81 -6.14 -2.81
C LEU A 162 -18.61 -7.44 -2.78
N VAL A 163 -19.65 -7.49 -1.93
CA VAL A 163 -20.57 -8.62 -1.90
C VAL A 163 -21.56 -8.43 -3.04
N GLU A 164 -21.45 -9.27 -4.07
CA GLU A 164 -22.48 -9.34 -5.12
C GLU A 164 -23.69 -10.09 -4.61
N GLU A 165 -24.88 -9.54 -4.85
CA GLU A 165 -26.12 -10.24 -4.55
C GLU A 165 -26.19 -11.53 -5.41
N PRO A 166 -26.54 -12.68 -4.82
CA PRO A 166 -26.69 -13.92 -5.60
C PRO A 166 -27.72 -13.76 -6.72
N ALA A 167 -27.43 -14.32 -7.89
CA ALA A 167 -28.34 -14.26 -9.03
C ALA A 167 -29.71 -14.81 -8.63
N GLY A 168 -30.77 -13.98 -8.73
CA GLY A 168 -32.14 -14.34 -8.36
C GLY A 168 -32.55 -13.94 -6.93
N TYR A 169 -31.68 -13.26 -6.17
CA TYR A 169 -32.08 -12.68 -4.89
C TYR A 169 -32.96 -11.45 -5.12
N SER A 170 -34.13 -11.41 -4.50
CA SER A 170 -34.95 -10.18 -4.42
C SER A 170 -35.44 -10.04 -2.99
N ALA A 171 -35.19 -8.86 -2.39
CA ALA A 171 -35.58 -8.52 -1.02
C ALA A 171 -37.10 -8.62 -0.76
N GLY A 172 -37.94 -8.76 -1.79
CA GLY A 172 -39.36 -8.92 -1.70
C GLY A 172 -39.84 -10.38 -1.67
N ARG A 173 -38.94 -11.35 -1.57
CA ARG A 173 -39.29 -12.82 -1.49
C ARG A 173 -38.94 -13.44 -0.14
N VAL A 174 -38.66 -12.64 0.88
CA VAL A 174 -38.47 -13.11 2.27
C VAL A 174 -39.71 -12.80 3.07
#